data_0ae4585a8861722d237b16409d313aa8
#
_entry.id   0ae4585a8861722d237b16409d313aa8
#
_cell.length_a   1.000
_cell.length_b   1.000
_cell.length_c   1.000
_cell.angle_alpha   90.00
_cell.angle_beta   90.00
_cell.angle_gamma   90.00
#
_symmetry.space_group_name_H-M   'P 1'
#
loop_
_entity.id
_entity.type
_entity.pdbx_description
1 polymer ?
#
loop_
_entity_poly.entity_id
_entity_poly.type
_entity_poly.pdbx_seq_one_letter_code
_entity_poly.pdbx_strand_id
1 'polypeptide(L)'
;MNYFSTRDHQHIVSAAQAIACGLAPDGGLFVPETLPEVSAQQLQALCGMTYQQRAVEIMRPFLSEFSDEELTHFTAAAYGSQFDDAAVAPLRRLDDTTAFLELWHGPTCAFKDMALQILPYLLTASLKKCGEQRQVCILVATSGDTGKAALQGFADVPGTKILVFYPYSGVSEIQRLQMVTQTGSNVAVSAVRGNFDDAQTGVKQIFGDKAFADALSQRGWFLSSANSINWGRLLPQIVYYFSAYCDAVNGGMIAMGDELNFVVPTGNFGDILAGWYAKQMGLPVGKLVCASNANNVLTDFIHTGTYDKNRPFHTTASPSMDILVSSNLERLLYSLCGSDTEVAGYMQQLREQGRYTVSDALLAKISETFAGGFCNDIQTREKIGRAWRDHRYLIDTHTAVAYHVLDEYRRETGDAAPAVVVSTASPFKFCDQVLRGIGGTADAFGPELIRRLTCETQIDAPAPLTGLDARPVRFGGCVDQSQMLHTVDEFLK
;
A
#
# COMPACT_ATOMS: atom_id res chain seq x y z
N MET A 1 4.66 -7.03 -23.05
CA MET A 1 4.83 -5.72 -22.36
C MET A 1 6.25 -5.64 -21.86
N ASN A 2 7.01 -4.60 -22.25
CA ASN A 2 8.35 -4.33 -21.71
C ASN A 2 8.25 -3.37 -20.52
N TYR A 3 9.29 -3.39 -19.70
CA TYR A 3 9.45 -2.51 -18.54
C TYR A 3 10.84 -1.90 -18.54
N PHE A 4 10.96 -0.65 -18.07
CA PHE A 4 12.25 0.03 -17.90
C PHE A 4 12.46 0.46 -16.46
N SER A 5 13.73 0.76 -16.14
CA SER A 5 14.04 1.51 -14.92
C SER A 5 13.68 3.00 -15.10
N THR A 6 13.16 3.62 -14.06
CA THR A 6 12.95 5.08 -14.00
C THR A 6 14.24 5.89 -14.11
N ARG A 7 15.43 5.25 -13.99
CA ARG A 7 16.76 5.89 -14.00
C ARG A 7 17.66 5.40 -15.12
N ASP A 8 17.24 4.37 -15.85
CA ASP A 8 17.95 3.82 -17.02
C ASP A 8 16.93 3.21 -17.98
N HIS A 9 16.56 3.99 -19.00
CA HIS A 9 15.59 3.57 -20.01
C HIS A 9 16.13 2.44 -20.90
N GLN A 10 17.44 2.20 -20.93
CA GLN A 10 18.03 1.11 -21.72
C GLN A 10 17.94 -0.25 -21.00
N HIS A 11 17.70 -0.24 -19.71
CA HIS A 11 17.53 -1.47 -18.94
C HIS A 11 16.10 -2.02 -19.12
N ILE A 12 15.92 -2.78 -20.21
CA ILE A 12 14.62 -3.35 -20.61
C ILE A 12 14.48 -4.74 -20.03
N VAL A 13 13.36 -4.99 -19.35
CA VAL A 13 13.01 -6.28 -18.76
C VAL A 13 11.57 -6.66 -19.08
N SER A 14 11.24 -7.94 -18.96
CA SER A 14 9.86 -8.43 -19.06
C SER A 14 9.07 -8.16 -17.76
N ALA A 15 7.75 -8.35 -17.81
CA ALA A 15 6.91 -8.25 -16.62
C ALA A 15 7.33 -9.22 -15.52
N ALA A 16 7.64 -10.47 -15.89
CA ALA A 16 8.11 -11.49 -14.96
C ALA A 16 9.44 -11.08 -14.30
N GLN A 17 10.39 -10.54 -15.08
CA GLN A 17 11.66 -10.05 -14.54
C GLN A 17 11.48 -8.85 -13.61
N ALA A 18 10.61 -7.88 -13.98
CA ALA A 18 10.33 -6.71 -13.12
C ALA A 18 9.74 -7.11 -11.76
N ILE A 19 8.83 -8.09 -11.74
CA ILE A 19 8.24 -8.62 -10.50
C ILE A 19 9.26 -9.43 -9.70
N ALA A 20 10.04 -10.29 -10.36
CA ALA A 20 11.03 -11.13 -9.70
C ALA A 20 12.15 -10.30 -9.05
N CYS A 21 12.66 -9.28 -9.74
CA CYS A 21 13.69 -8.37 -9.23
C CYS A 21 13.15 -7.39 -8.19
N GLY A 22 11.96 -6.84 -8.44
CA GLY A 22 11.31 -5.84 -7.58
C GLY A 22 11.93 -4.44 -7.63
N LEU A 23 13.24 -4.32 -7.78
CA LEU A 23 14.01 -3.08 -7.90
C LEU A 23 15.02 -3.23 -9.05
N ALA A 24 15.22 -2.16 -9.83
CA ALA A 24 16.22 -2.17 -10.88
C ALA A 24 17.65 -2.11 -10.31
N PRO A 25 18.68 -2.62 -11.03
CA PRO A 25 20.06 -2.65 -10.53
C PRO A 25 20.67 -1.28 -10.27
N ASP A 26 20.18 -0.24 -10.95
CA ASP A 26 20.56 1.17 -10.76
C ASP A 26 19.86 1.85 -9.57
N GLY A 27 18.98 1.09 -8.87
CA GLY A 27 18.15 1.57 -7.78
C GLY A 27 16.89 2.30 -8.22
N GLY A 28 16.60 2.35 -9.52
CA GLY A 28 15.35 2.87 -10.09
C GLY A 28 14.19 1.88 -9.94
N LEU A 29 13.00 2.35 -10.27
CA LEU A 29 11.78 1.57 -10.18
C LEU A 29 11.31 1.13 -11.57
N PHE A 30 10.79 -0.09 -11.69
CA PHE A 30 10.24 -0.54 -12.96
C PHE A 30 8.91 0.13 -13.28
N VAL A 31 8.78 0.61 -14.52
CA VAL A 31 7.57 1.18 -15.12
C VAL A 31 7.28 0.48 -16.46
N PRO A 32 6.01 0.31 -16.85
CA PRO A 32 5.66 -0.28 -18.14
C PRO A 32 6.03 0.68 -19.29
N GLU A 33 6.42 0.12 -20.43
CA GLU A 33 6.74 0.86 -21.67
C GLU A 33 5.56 1.68 -22.19
N THR A 34 4.36 1.10 -22.12
CA THR A 34 3.12 1.72 -22.54
C THR A 34 2.01 1.42 -21.54
N LEU A 35 1.04 2.31 -21.46
CA LEU A 35 -0.16 2.05 -20.67
C LEU A 35 -1.28 1.54 -21.60
N PRO A 36 -1.94 0.42 -21.23
CA PRO A 36 -3.08 -0.06 -21.98
C PRO A 36 -4.25 0.92 -21.84
N GLU A 37 -5.00 1.09 -22.91
CA GLU A 37 -6.23 1.88 -22.91
C GLU A 37 -7.45 0.98 -22.65
N VAL A 38 -8.35 1.43 -21.78
CA VAL A 38 -9.64 0.81 -21.50
C VAL A 38 -10.72 1.66 -22.15
N SER A 39 -11.29 1.16 -23.25
CA SER A 39 -12.38 1.85 -23.98
C SER A 39 -13.65 1.95 -23.15
N ALA A 40 -14.54 2.89 -23.51
CA ALA A 40 -15.86 3.02 -22.87
C ALA A 40 -16.69 1.71 -22.91
N GLN A 41 -16.58 0.94 -23.99
CA GLN A 41 -17.25 -0.36 -24.10
C GLN A 41 -16.67 -1.39 -23.12
N GLN A 42 -15.35 -1.44 -22.94
CA GLN A 42 -14.71 -2.31 -21.95
C GLN A 42 -15.06 -1.86 -20.53
N LEU A 43 -15.06 -0.56 -20.26
CA LEU A 43 -15.45 -0.03 -18.95
C LEU A 43 -16.91 -0.39 -18.62
N GLN A 44 -17.82 -0.30 -19.59
CA GLN A 44 -19.22 -0.75 -19.43
C GLN A 44 -19.29 -2.26 -19.14
N ALA A 45 -18.47 -3.08 -19.79
CA ALA A 45 -18.41 -4.52 -19.53
C ALA A 45 -17.91 -4.83 -18.11
N LEU A 46 -16.89 -4.10 -17.62
CA LEU A 46 -16.35 -4.24 -16.26
C LEU A 46 -17.42 -4.04 -15.18
N CYS A 47 -18.45 -3.20 -15.43
CA CYS A 47 -19.52 -2.97 -14.46
C CYS A 47 -20.32 -4.25 -14.15
N GLY A 48 -20.42 -5.19 -15.10
CA GLY A 48 -21.11 -6.48 -14.90
C GLY A 48 -20.23 -7.59 -14.33
N MET A 49 -18.95 -7.34 -14.06
CA MET A 49 -17.97 -8.35 -13.63
C MET A 49 -17.79 -8.37 -12.11
N THR A 50 -17.39 -9.53 -11.58
CA THR A 50 -16.91 -9.66 -10.20
C THR A 50 -15.53 -8.98 -10.05
N TYR A 51 -15.09 -8.73 -8.80
CA TYR A 51 -13.76 -8.16 -8.54
C TYR A 51 -12.64 -9.00 -9.16
N GLN A 52 -12.70 -10.32 -9.05
CA GLN A 52 -11.71 -11.24 -9.61
C GLN A 52 -11.66 -11.15 -11.14
N GLN A 53 -12.79 -11.05 -11.81
CA GLN A 53 -12.87 -10.87 -13.26
C GLN A 53 -12.32 -9.50 -13.69
N ARG A 54 -12.68 -8.41 -12.98
CA ARG A 54 -12.10 -7.07 -13.19
C ARG A 54 -10.59 -7.12 -13.03
N ALA A 55 -10.08 -7.84 -12.02
CA ALA A 55 -8.65 -7.98 -11.77
C ALA A 55 -7.91 -8.66 -12.94
N VAL A 56 -8.48 -9.72 -13.51
CA VAL A 56 -7.93 -10.37 -14.71
C VAL A 56 -7.88 -9.40 -15.87
N GLU A 57 -8.99 -8.73 -16.19
CA GLU A 57 -9.08 -7.82 -17.35
C GLU A 57 -8.09 -6.64 -17.24
N ILE A 58 -7.96 -6.03 -16.05
CA ILE A 58 -7.10 -4.88 -15.83
C ILE A 58 -5.62 -5.27 -15.80
N MET A 59 -5.26 -6.42 -15.21
CA MET A 59 -3.86 -6.83 -15.09
C MET A 59 -3.31 -7.54 -16.33
N ARG A 60 -4.14 -8.20 -17.12
CA ARG A 60 -3.75 -8.98 -18.31
C ARG A 60 -2.82 -8.21 -19.28
N PRO A 61 -3.13 -6.97 -19.69
CA PRO A 61 -2.28 -6.26 -20.64
C PRO A 61 -0.87 -5.98 -20.11
N PHE A 62 -0.72 -5.82 -18.80
CA PHE A 62 0.56 -5.62 -18.13
C PHE A 62 1.37 -6.92 -17.97
N LEU A 63 0.70 -8.06 -17.95
CA LEU A 63 1.25 -9.38 -17.64
C LEU A 63 1.21 -10.31 -18.86
N SER A 64 1.64 -9.84 -20.02
CA SER A 64 1.54 -10.53 -21.32
C SER A 64 2.23 -11.90 -21.39
N GLU A 65 3.09 -12.23 -20.43
CA GLU A 65 3.77 -13.54 -20.31
C GLU A 65 2.97 -14.56 -19.50
N PHE A 66 1.86 -14.12 -18.87
CA PHE A 66 1.00 -14.97 -18.06
C PHE A 66 -0.24 -15.36 -18.88
N SER A 67 -0.65 -16.64 -18.78
CA SER A 67 -1.87 -17.07 -19.47
C SER A 67 -3.13 -16.60 -18.73
N ASP A 68 -4.25 -16.63 -19.45
CA ASP A 68 -5.56 -16.30 -18.85
C ASP A 68 -5.93 -17.27 -17.72
N GLU A 69 -5.55 -18.55 -17.85
CA GLU A 69 -5.74 -19.55 -16.80
C GLU A 69 -4.90 -19.25 -15.55
N GLU A 70 -3.64 -18.85 -15.73
CA GLU A 70 -2.78 -18.43 -14.61
C GLU A 70 -3.40 -17.23 -13.89
N LEU A 71 -3.77 -16.17 -14.62
CA LEU A 71 -4.35 -14.96 -14.03
C LEU A 71 -5.68 -15.22 -13.34
N THR A 72 -6.55 -16.03 -13.96
CA THR A 72 -7.82 -16.44 -13.37
C THR A 72 -7.61 -17.23 -12.08
N HIS A 73 -6.64 -18.16 -12.08
CA HIS A 73 -6.31 -18.92 -10.88
C HIS A 73 -5.75 -18.00 -9.77
N PHE A 74 -4.84 -17.09 -10.09
CA PHE A 74 -4.22 -16.20 -9.11
C PHE A 74 -5.24 -15.25 -8.48
N THR A 75 -6.13 -14.67 -9.29
CA THR A 75 -7.15 -13.74 -8.78
C THR A 75 -8.21 -14.46 -7.94
N ALA A 76 -8.64 -15.66 -8.35
CA ALA A 76 -9.57 -16.48 -7.57
C ALA A 76 -8.96 -16.92 -6.22
N ALA A 77 -7.69 -17.30 -6.21
CA ALA A 77 -6.99 -17.70 -4.99
C ALA A 77 -6.68 -16.50 -4.07
N ALA A 78 -6.31 -15.35 -4.64
CA ALA A 78 -5.95 -14.15 -3.87
C ALA A 78 -7.17 -13.42 -3.29
N TYR A 79 -8.31 -13.41 -3.99
CA TYR A 79 -9.50 -12.62 -3.66
C TYR A 79 -10.71 -13.51 -3.40
N GLY A 80 -10.50 -14.61 -2.69
CA GLY A 80 -11.53 -15.60 -2.36
C GLY A 80 -12.11 -15.42 -0.96
N SER A 81 -12.39 -16.54 -0.29
CA SER A 81 -13.07 -16.61 1.02
C SER A 81 -12.28 -16.01 2.19
N GLN A 82 -11.02 -15.61 1.97
CA GLN A 82 -10.21 -14.88 2.96
C GLN A 82 -10.63 -13.40 3.11
N PHE A 83 -11.43 -12.89 2.17
CA PHE A 83 -12.11 -11.60 2.30
C PHE A 83 -13.51 -11.82 2.90
N ASP A 84 -13.90 -10.99 3.84
CA ASP A 84 -15.17 -11.10 4.55
C ASP A 84 -16.34 -10.40 3.82
N ASP A 85 -16.06 -9.67 2.73
CA ASP A 85 -17.06 -9.13 1.81
C ASP A 85 -16.86 -9.73 0.40
N ALA A 86 -17.95 -10.19 -0.21
CA ALA A 86 -17.92 -10.80 -1.54
C ALA A 86 -17.52 -9.82 -2.66
N ALA A 87 -17.69 -8.51 -2.45
CA ALA A 87 -17.22 -7.46 -3.34
C ALA A 87 -15.70 -7.22 -3.23
N VAL A 88 -15.03 -7.81 -2.24
CA VAL A 88 -13.58 -7.68 -1.94
C VAL A 88 -13.17 -6.24 -1.55
N ALA A 89 -13.61 -5.26 -2.30
CA ALA A 89 -13.38 -3.83 -2.08
C ALA A 89 -14.71 -3.07 -2.24
N PRO A 90 -15.66 -3.22 -1.30
CA PRO A 90 -16.97 -2.63 -1.43
C PRO A 90 -16.93 -1.10 -1.37
N LEU A 91 -17.80 -0.48 -2.17
CA LEU A 91 -18.05 0.96 -2.13
C LEU A 91 -19.23 1.24 -1.20
N ARG A 92 -19.00 1.95 -0.11
CA ARG A 92 -20.04 2.33 0.88
C ARG A 92 -20.41 3.81 0.69
N ARG A 93 -21.60 4.06 0.17
CA ARG A 93 -22.10 5.42 0.01
C ARG A 93 -22.41 6.04 1.36
N LEU A 94 -21.87 7.24 1.62
CA LEU A 94 -22.13 8.01 2.83
C LEU A 94 -23.27 9.00 2.62
N ASP A 95 -23.24 9.71 1.49
CA ASP A 95 -24.25 10.67 1.06
C ASP A 95 -24.32 10.71 -0.49
N ASP A 96 -24.97 11.72 -1.06
CA ASP A 96 -25.15 11.83 -2.51
C ASP A 96 -23.86 12.09 -3.29
N THR A 97 -22.82 12.62 -2.64
CA THR A 97 -21.57 13.05 -3.26
C THR A 97 -20.32 12.37 -2.68
N THR A 98 -20.47 11.58 -1.63
CA THR A 98 -19.33 10.97 -0.92
C THR A 98 -19.55 9.49 -0.69
N ALA A 99 -18.54 8.69 -1.03
CA ALA A 99 -18.50 7.27 -0.69
C ALA A 99 -17.13 6.89 -0.12
N PHE A 100 -17.08 5.77 0.61
CA PHE A 100 -15.86 5.14 1.09
C PHE A 100 -15.58 3.87 0.31
N LEU A 101 -14.36 3.72 -0.21
CA LEU A 101 -13.87 2.48 -0.77
C LEU A 101 -13.16 1.68 0.33
N GLU A 102 -13.82 0.65 0.84
CA GLU A 102 -13.31 -0.16 1.94
C GLU A 102 -12.33 -1.22 1.44
N LEU A 103 -11.03 -1.01 1.66
CA LEU A 103 -9.96 -1.91 1.21
C LEU A 103 -9.43 -2.85 2.30
N TRP A 104 -10.16 -2.99 3.41
CA TRP A 104 -9.70 -3.66 4.62
C TRP A 104 -10.47 -4.94 4.97
N HIS A 105 -11.23 -5.48 4.03
CA HIS A 105 -11.98 -6.73 4.17
C HIS A 105 -11.10 -7.99 4.07
N GLY A 106 -9.83 -7.83 3.77
CA GLY A 106 -8.87 -8.94 3.68
C GLY A 106 -8.39 -9.46 5.04
N PRO A 107 -7.59 -10.54 5.03
CA PRO A 107 -7.20 -11.30 6.23
C PRO A 107 -6.34 -10.53 7.23
N THR A 108 -5.84 -9.36 6.88
CA THR A 108 -5.07 -8.52 7.83
C THR A 108 -5.73 -7.19 8.16
N CYS A 109 -6.91 -6.96 7.61
CA CYS A 109 -7.75 -5.78 7.84
C CYS A 109 -7.05 -4.47 7.44
N ALA A 110 -6.29 -4.49 6.31
CA ALA A 110 -5.64 -3.33 5.71
C ALA A 110 -5.55 -3.48 4.18
N PHE A 111 -5.56 -2.37 3.44
CA PHE A 111 -5.50 -2.33 1.97
C PHE A 111 -4.31 -3.07 1.36
N LYS A 112 -3.29 -3.30 2.16
CA LYS A 112 -2.08 -4.02 1.75
C LYS A 112 -2.37 -5.46 1.33
N ASP A 113 -3.48 -6.03 1.81
CA ASP A 113 -3.99 -7.33 1.37
C ASP A 113 -4.31 -7.36 -0.13
N MET A 114 -4.83 -6.24 -0.67
CA MET A 114 -5.19 -6.13 -2.09
C MET A 114 -4.02 -6.46 -3.03
N ALA A 115 -2.80 -6.21 -2.60
CA ALA A 115 -1.61 -6.55 -3.37
C ALA A 115 -0.82 -7.75 -2.79
N LEU A 116 -0.78 -7.91 -1.47
CA LEU A 116 0.04 -8.95 -0.83
C LEU A 116 -0.61 -10.33 -0.81
N GLN A 117 -1.91 -10.45 -1.08
CA GLN A 117 -2.54 -11.75 -1.28
C GLN A 117 -2.27 -12.32 -2.68
N ILE A 118 -2.07 -11.49 -3.71
CA ILE A 118 -1.77 -11.95 -5.07
C ILE A 118 -0.27 -11.99 -5.39
N LEU A 119 0.55 -11.16 -4.74
CA LEU A 119 1.99 -11.08 -5.01
C LEU A 119 2.71 -12.43 -4.94
N PRO A 120 2.43 -13.33 -3.98
CA PRO A 120 3.09 -14.64 -3.93
C PRO A 120 2.88 -15.47 -5.20
N TYR A 121 1.69 -15.45 -5.78
CA TYR A 121 1.38 -16.15 -7.03
C TYR A 121 2.12 -15.51 -8.21
N LEU A 122 2.08 -14.19 -8.32
CA LEU A 122 2.80 -13.45 -9.36
C LEU A 122 4.31 -13.66 -9.25
N LEU A 123 4.87 -13.60 -8.03
CA LEU A 123 6.30 -13.75 -7.80
C LEU A 123 6.80 -15.15 -8.12
N THR A 124 6.13 -16.17 -7.60
CA THR A 124 6.56 -17.57 -7.82
C THR A 124 6.44 -17.98 -9.29
N ALA A 125 5.38 -17.55 -9.98
CA ALA A 125 5.24 -17.76 -11.41
C ALA A 125 6.29 -16.95 -12.20
N SER A 126 6.58 -15.72 -11.80
CA SER A 126 7.64 -14.89 -12.41
C SER A 126 9.01 -15.55 -12.29
N LEU A 127 9.38 -16.04 -11.11
CA LEU A 127 10.64 -16.76 -10.90
C LEU A 127 10.75 -17.98 -11.80
N LYS A 128 9.68 -18.77 -11.90
CA LYS A 128 9.62 -19.91 -12.80
C LYS A 128 9.79 -19.51 -14.27
N LYS A 129 9.13 -18.43 -14.72
CA LYS A 129 9.25 -17.91 -16.10
C LYS A 129 10.67 -17.38 -16.39
N CYS A 130 11.33 -16.81 -15.39
CA CYS A 130 12.73 -16.35 -15.48
C CYS A 130 13.76 -17.51 -15.40
N GLY A 131 13.33 -18.76 -15.20
CA GLY A 131 14.22 -19.91 -15.05
C GLY A 131 14.98 -19.95 -13.72
N GLU A 132 14.55 -19.18 -12.71
CA GLU A 132 15.18 -19.16 -11.39
C GLU A 132 14.93 -20.48 -10.66
N GLN A 133 16.01 -21.14 -10.24
CA GLN A 133 15.97 -22.45 -9.56
C GLN A 133 16.14 -22.34 -8.05
N ARG A 134 16.63 -21.19 -7.57
CA ARG A 134 16.82 -20.94 -6.14
C ARG A 134 15.49 -20.62 -5.45
N GLN A 135 15.45 -20.89 -4.17
CA GLN A 135 14.35 -20.45 -3.31
C GLN A 135 14.52 -18.97 -2.94
N VAL A 136 13.42 -18.29 -2.70
CA VAL A 136 13.43 -16.86 -2.34
C VAL A 136 13.16 -16.66 -0.85
N CYS A 137 13.99 -15.84 -0.21
CA CYS A 137 13.70 -15.32 1.11
C CYS A 137 13.25 -13.85 1.00
N ILE A 138 12.02 -13.59 1.42
CA ILE A 138 11.45 -12.24 1.46
C ILE A 138 11.84 -11.58 2.77
N LEU A 139 12.59 -10.48 2.70
CA LEU A 139 12.90 -9.66 3.88
C LEU A 139 12.05 -8.40 3.89
N VAL A 140 11.43 -8.12 5.03
CA VAL A 140 10.56 -6.94 5.23
C VAL A 140 10.95 -6.23 6.51
N ALA A 141 11.23 -4.94 6.42
CA ALA A 141 11.15 -4.03 7.56
C ALA A 141 9.77 -3.36 7.56
N THR A 142 9.11 -3.31 8.71
CA THR A 142 7.72 -2.81 8.79
C THR A 142 7.48 -1.96 10.03
N SER A 143 6.57 -0.99 9.89
CA SER A 143 5.93 -0.28 11.00
C SER A 143 4.61 -0.93 11.46
N GLY A 144 4.26 -2.13 10.95
CA GLY A 144 3.07 -2.90 11.34
C GLY A 144 2.37 -3.59 10.18
N ASP A 145 1.49 -2.90 9.48
CA ASP A 145 0.55 -3.49 8.50
C ASP A 145 1.20 -4.21 7.33
N THR A 146 2.25 -3.63 6.74
CA THR A 146 2.92 -4.25 5.59
C THR A 146 3.56 -5.59 5.97
N GLY A 147 4.19 -5.66 7.14
CA GLY A 147 4.79 -6.91 7.63
C GLY A 147 3.74 -7.99 7.86
N LYS A 148 2.64 -7.65 8.53
CA LYS A 148 1.55 -8.61 8.75
C LYS A 148 0.94 -9.09 7.44
N ALA A 149 0.66 -8.18 6.50
CA ALA A 149 0.06 -8.57 5.22
C ALA A 149 1.02 -9.44 4.37
N ALA A 150 2.33 -9.16 4.41
CA ALA A 150 3.33 -9.98 3.75
C ALA A 150 3.45 -11.37 4.39
N LEU A 151 3.50 -11.46 5.72
CA LEU A 151 3.49 -12.73 6.45
C LEU A 151 2.27 -13.59 6.08
N GLN A 152 1.10 -12.96 6.00
CA GLN A 152 -0.14 -13.65 5.67
C GLN A 152 -0.16 -14.16 4.23
N GLY A 153 0.29 -13.33 3.28
CA GLY A 153 0.29 -13.69 1.86
C GLY A 153 1.32 -14.78 1.52
N PHE A 154 2.49 -14.75 2.15
CA PHE A 154 3.57 -15.73 1.91
C PHE A 154 3.54 -16.96 2.82
N ALA A 155 2.61 -17.03 3.79
CA ALA A 155 2.51 -18.18 4.67
C ALA A 155 2.28 -19.47 3.88
N ASP A 156 3.16 -20.47 4.10
CA ASP A 156 3.16 -21.80 3.46
C ASP A 156 3.20 -21.80 1.93
N VAL A 157 3.66 -20.71 1.30
CA VAL A 157 3.87 -20.64 -0.15
C VAL A 157 5.16 -21.42 -0.51
N PRO A 158 5.06 -22.46 -1.35
CA PRO A 158 6.21 -23.31 -1.70
C PRO A 158 7.34 -22.52 -2.35
N GLY A 159 8.59 -22.87 -2.02
CA GLY A 159 9.79 -22.23 -2.57
C GLY A 159 10.08 -20.84 -1.98
N THR A 160 9.33 -20.41 -0.98
CA THR A 160 9.53 -19.13 -0.32
C THR A 160 9.77 -19.28 1.18
N LYS A 161 10.55 -18.38 1.75
CA LYS A 161 10.59 -18.07 3.18
C LYS A 161 10.37 -16.56 3.37
N ILE A 162 9.81 -16.15 4.48
CA ILE A 162 9.62 -14.74 4.81
C ILE A 162 10.07 -14.44 6.23
N LEU A 163 10.89 -13.40 6.39
CA LEU A 163 11.32 -12.88 7.67
C LEU A 163 10.96 -11.40 7.77
N VAL A 164 10.21 -11.05 8.79
CA VAL A 164 9.77 -9.68 9.08
C VAL A 164 10.51 -9.14 10.29
N PHE A 165 11.14 -7.99 10.11
CA PHE A 165 11.71 -7.18 11.18
C PHE A 165 10.79 -6.00 11.51
N TYR A 166 10.51 -5.78 12.79
CA TYR A 166 9.72 -4.65 13.25
C TYR A 166 10.39 -3.97 14.45
N PRO A 167 10.22 -2.65 14.66
CA PRO A 167 10.82 -1.96 15.80
C PRO A 167 10.19 -2.45 17.10
N TYR A 168 11.01 -2.72 18.11
CA TYR A 168 10.54 -3.16 19.43
C TYR A 168 9.55 -2.19 20.07
N SER A 169 9.74 -0.90 19.84
CA SER A 169 8.81 0.17 20.19
C SER A 169 8.37 0.91 18.91
N GLY A 170 7.06 1.14 18.75
CA GLY A 170 6.54 1.90 17.60
C GLY A 170 5.51 1.17 16.74
N VAL A 171 5.17 -0.09 17.08
CA VAL A 171 3.98 -0.77 16.53
C VAL A 171 2.90 -0.87 17.61
N SER A 172 1.63 -0.81 17.23
CA SER A 172 0.54 -1.03 18.20
C SER A 172 0.54 -2.48 18.70
N GLU A 173 0.02 -2.72 19.89
CA GLU A 173 -0.06 -4.09 20.42
C GLU A 173 -0.91 -5.01 19.54
N ILE A 174 -1.96 -4.48 18.92
CA ILE A 174 -2.78 -5.23 17.96
C ILE A 174 -1.93 -5.67 16.76
N GLN A 175 -1.17 -4.75 16.16
CA GLN A 175 -0.27 -5.07 15.04
C GLN A 175 0.84 -6.04 15.45
N ARG A 176 1.42 -5.85 16.64
CA ARG A 176 2.43 -6.77 17.18
C ARG A 176 1.86 -8.19 17.31
N LEU A 177 0.72 -8.34 17.96
CA LEU A 177 0.05 -9.64 18.15
C LEU A 177 -0.29 -10.28 16.80
N GLN A 178 -0.80 -9.52 15.83
CA GLN A 178 -1.05 -10.04 14.50
C GLN A 178 0.21 -10.66 13.85
N MET A 179 1.41 -10.08 14.08
CA MET A 179 2.66 -10.59 13.52
C MET A 179 3.21 -11.77 14.34
N VAL A 180 3.33 -11.62 15.67
CA VAL A 180 4.00 -12.63 16.50
C VAL A 180 3.20 -13.91 16.69
N THR A 181 1.91 -13.89 16.37
CA THR A 181 1.01 -15.07 16.39
C THR A 181 0.81 -15.68 14.99
N GLN A 182 1.49 -15.14 13.95
CA GLN A 182 1.35 -15.63 12.58
C GLN A 182 1.67 -17.13 12.48
N THR A 183 0.82 -17.87 11.78
CA THR A 183 1.00 -19.27 11.45
C THR A 183 1.77 -19.44 10.13
N GLY A 184 2.21 -20.67 9.84
CA GLY A 184 2.98 -21.03 8.66
C GLY A 184 4.35 -21.61 9.05
N SER A 185 4.86 -22.53 8.22
CA SER A 185 6.13 -23.20 8.45
C SER A 185 7.34 -22.43 7.90
N ASN A 186 7.11 -21.52 6.96
CA ASN A 186 8.10 -20.75 6.22
C ASN A 186 8.18 -19.28 6.66
N VAL A 187 7.55 -18.91 7.79
CA VAL A 187 7.51 -17.54 8.29
C VAL A 187 8.34 -17.36 9.56
N ALA A 188 8.97 -16.20 9.70
CA ALA A 188 9.62 -15.77 10.94
C ALA A 188 9.43 -14.28 11.17
N VAL A 189 9.48 -13.89 12.45
CA VAL A 189 9.31 -12.49 12.89
C VAL A 189 10.33 -12.20 13.99
N SER A 190 11.00 -11.06 13.91
CA SER A 190 11.92 -10.61 14.96
C SER A 190 11.73 -9.12 15.22
N ALA A 191 11.64 -8.77 16.51
CA ALA A 191 11.76 -7.38 16.90
C ALA A 191 13.21 -6.89 16.77
N VAL A 192 13.39 -5.61 16.48
CA VAL A 192 14.71 -4.94 16.45
C VAL A 192 14.72 -3.83 17.51
N ARG A 193 15.76 -3.80 18.36
CA ARG A 193 15.95 -2.67 19.30
C ARG A 193 16.24 -1.41 18.52
N GLY A 194 15.40 -0.40 18.68
CA GLY A 194 15.44 0.85 17.95
C GLY A 194 14.08 1.21 17.33
N ASN A 195 14.10 2.10 16.37
CA ASN A 195 12.93 2.59 15.65
C ASN A 195 12.79 1.90 14.27
N PHE A 196 11.82 2.36 13.47
CA PHE A 196 11.58 1.80 12.13
C PHE A 196 12.77 2.03 11.17
N ASP A 197 13.45 3.18 11.27
CA ASP A 197 14.60 3.48 10.41
C ASP A 197 15.79 2.56 10.71
N ASP A 198 15.96 2.14 11.96
CA ASP A 198 16.99 1.16 12.35
C ASP A 198 16.71 -0.21 11.70
N ALA A 199 15.47 -0.68 11.78
CA ALA A 199 15.06 -1.93 11.13
C ALA A 199 15.21 -1.86 9.60
N GLN A 200 14.80 -0.74 8.99
CA GLN A 200 14.92 -0.53 7.54
C GLN A 200 16.38 -0.45 7.08
N THR A 201 17.22 0.23 7.86
CA THR A 201 18.66 0.34 7.59
C THR A 201 19.34 -1.02 7.67
N GLY A 202 19.01 -1.83 8.69
CA GLY A 202 19.52 -3.19 8.81
C GLY A 202 19.15 -4.08 7.60
N VAL A 203 17.90 -4.02 7.17
CA VAL A 203 17.45 -4.75 5.97
C VAL A 203 18.20 -4.27 4.71
N LYS A 204 18.38 -2.95 4.52
CA LYS A 204 19.16 -2.41 3.39
C LYS A 204 20.63 -2.84 3.43
N GLN A 205 21.24 -2.90 4.60
CA GLN A 205 22.62 -3.39 4.76
C GLN A 205 22.73 -4.87 4.36
N ILE A 206 21.76 -5.72 4.75
CA ILE A 206 21.72 -7.13 4.36
C ILE A 206 21.60 -7.27 2.84
N PHE A 207 20.72 -6.51 2.17
CA PHE A 207 20.61 -6.50 0.71
C PHE A 207 21.89 -6.03 0.01
N GLY A 208 22.64 -5.12 0.62
CA GLY A 208 23.91 -4.59 0.10
C GLY A 208 25.13 -5.49 0.33
N ASP A 209 25.03 -6.53 1.16
CA ASP A 209 26.13 -7.44 1.48
C ASP A 209 26.31 -8.50 0.39
N LYS A 210 27.25 -8.24 -0.53
CA LYS A 210 27.55 -9.15 -1.65
C LYS A 210 28.10 -10.49 -1.18
N ALA A 211 28.94 -10.51 -0.13
CA ALA A 211 29.52 -11.76 0.36
C ALA A 211 28.42 -12.67 0.94
N PHE A 212 27.46 -12.08 1.65
CA PHE A 212 26.31 -12.82 2.16
C PHE A 212 25.40 -13.30 1.03
N ALA A 213 25.12 -12.45 0.03
CA ALA A 213 24.32 -12.82 -1.14
C ALA A 213 24.96 -14.01 -1.92
N ASP A 214 26.28 -13.99 -2.11
CA ASP A 214 27.02 -15.09 -2.76
C ASP A 214 26.94 -16.39 -1.95
N ALA A 215 27.10 -16.30 -0.62
CA ALA A 215 26.98 -17.46 0.28
C ALA A 215 25.56 -18.05 0.27
N LEU A 216 24.53 -17.22 0.23
CA LEU A 216 23.14 -17.65 0.09
C LEU A 216 22.90 -18.33 -1.27
N SER A 217 23.43 -17.76 -2.35
CA SER A 217 23.31 -18.32 -3.70
C SER A 217 23.89 -19.73 -3.79
N GLN A 218 25.04 -19.96 -3.17
CA GLN A 218 25.65 -21.31 -3.10
C GLN A 218 24.79 -22.34 -2.35
N ARG A 219 23.94 -21.86 -1.43
CA ARG A 219 22.98 -22.68 -0.68
C ARG A 219 21.61 -22.79 -1.36
N GLY A 220 21.46 -22.24 -2.57
CA GLY A 220 20.21 -22.26 -3.32
C GLY A 220 19.18 -21.23 -2.85
N TRP A 221 19.62 -20.14 -2.22
CA TRP A 221 18.76 -19.04 -1.78
C TRP A 221 19.12 -17.72 -2.44
N PHE A 222 18.14 -16.82 -2.58
CA PHE A 222 18.38 -15.40 -2.83
C PHE A 222 17.38 -14.55 -2.05
N LEU A 223 17.72 -13.27 -1.86
CA LEU A 223 16.89 -12.32 -1.12
C LEU A 223 16.01 -11.52 -2.08
N SER A 224 14.76 -11.30 -1.70
CA SER A 224 13.84 -10.38 -2.37
C SER A 224 13.04 -9.59 -1.34
N SER A 225 12.31 -8.57 -1.80
CA SER A 225 11.53 -7.70 -0.94
C SER A 225 10.08 -7.63 -1.40
N ALA A 226 9.15 -7.63 -0.44
CA ALA A 226 7.73 -7.38 -0.67
C ALA A 226 7.34 -5.92 -0.44
N ASN A 227 8.25 -4.97 -0.58
CA ASN A 227 7.99 -3.54 -0.38
C ASN A 227 7.13 -2.95 -1.51
N SER A 228 6.55 -1.76 -1.28
CA SER A 228 5.67 -1.07 -2.21
C SER A 228 6.32 -0.65 -3.54
N ILE A 229 7.65 -0.73 -3.63
CA ILE A 229 8.42 -0.43 -4.85
C ILE A 229 8.33 -1.53 -5.91
N ASN A 230 7.98 -2.78 -5.54
CA ASN A 230 7.79 -3.85 -6.50
C ASN A 230 6.57 -3.59 -7.39
N TRP A 231 6.72 -3.74 -8.72
CA TRP A 231 5.61 -3.58 -9.67
C TRP A 231 4.44 -4.54 -9.37
N GLY A 232 4.72 -5.76 -8.95
CA GLY A 232 3.71 -6.73 -8.51
C GLY A 232 2.91 -6.30 -7.27
N ARG A 233 3.37 -5.25 -6.56
CA ARG A 233 2.62 -4.58 -5.48
C ARG A 233 1.76 -3.43 -5.98
N LEU A 234 2.22 -2.72 -7.01
CA LEU A 234 1.51 -1.55 -7.54
C LEU A 234 0.38 -1.97 -8.49
N LEU A 235 0.65 -2.90 -9.39
CA LEU A 235 -0.29 -3.31 -10.43
C LEU A 235 -1.68 -3.74 -9.89
N PRO A 236 -1.79 -4.60 -8.86
CA PRO A 236 -3.10 -5.01 -8.33
C PRO A 236 -3.91 -3.86 -7.74
N GLN A 237 -3.26 -2.76 -7.38
CA GLN A 237 -3.94 -1.59 -6.81
C GLN A 237 -4.68 -0.77 -7.87
N ILE A 238 -4.33 -0.88 -9.15
CA ILE A 238 -5.08 -0.24 -10.24
C ILE A 238 -6.51 -0.79 -10.30
N VAL A 239 -6.69 -2.06 -9.99
CA VAL A 239 -7.98 -2.78 -10.10
C VAL A 239 -9.08 -2.15 -9.26
N TYR A 240 -8.80 -1.80 -8.00
CA TYR A 240 -9.86 -1.29 -7.14
C TYR A 240 -10.34 0.12 -7.50
N TYR A 241 -9.57 0.92 -8.24
CA TYR A 241 -10.06 2.18 -8.81
C TYR A 241 -11.11 1.96 -9.89
N PHE A 242 -10.86 1.01 -10.80
CA PHE A 242 -11.86 0.58 -11.78
C PHE A 242 -13.07 -0.04 -11.08
N SER A 243 -12.86 -0.86 -10.04
CA SER A 243 -13.93 -1.48 -9.28
C SER A 243 -14.82 -0.43 -8.61
N ALA A 244 -14.21 0.55 -7.91
CA ALA A 244 -14.92 1.64 -7.26
C ALA A 244 -15.76 2.48 -8.24
N TYR A 245 -15.20 2.77 -9.42
CA TYR A 245 -15.92 3.48 -10.47
C TYR A 245 -17.15 2.68 -10.97
N CYS A 246 -16.93 1.40 -11.29
CA CYS A 246 -18.04 0.52 -11.72
C CYS A 246 -19.13 0.42 -10.64
N ASP A 247 -18.75 0.32 -9.39
CA ASP A 247 -19.70 0.21 -8.29
C ASP A 247 -20.42 1.53 -8.01
N ALA A 248 -19.76 2.69 -8.24
CA ALA A 248 -20.40 4.00 -8.20
C ALA A 248 -21.45 4.19 -9.30
N VAL A 249 -21.16 3.71 -10.52
CA VAL A 249 -22.12 3.68 -11.64
C VAL A 249 -23.28 2.73 -11.33
N ASN A 250 -23.01 1.50 -10.90
CA ASN A 250 -24.03 0.49 -10.58
C ASN A 250 -24.92 0.94 -9.42
N GLY A 251 -24.36 1.66 -8.44
CA GLY A 251 -25.08 2.23 -7.30
C GLY A 251 -25.81 3.54 -7.61
N GLY A 252 -25.74 4.05 -8.84
CA GLY A 252 -26.39 5.29 -9.26
C GLY A 252 -25.84 6.54 -8.57
N MET A 253 -24.59 6.52 -8.13
CA MET A 253 -23.90 7.70 -7.57
C MET A 253 -23.44 8.62 -8.71
N ILE A 254 -23.03 8.05 -9.84
CA ILE A 254 -22.61 8.74 -11.06
C ILE A 254 -23.20 8.03 -12.28
N ALA A 255 -23.29 8.74 -13.41
CA ALA A 255 -23.56 8.12 -14.70
C ALA A 255 -22.24 7.62 -15.34
N MET A 256 -22.34 6.69 -16.28
CA MET A 256 -21.19 6.23 -17.06
C MET A 256 -20.58 7.39 -17.85
N GLY A 257 -19.29 7.63 -17.64
CA GLY A 257 -18.55 8.72 -18.25
C GLY A 257 -18.40 9.98 -17.37
N ASP A 258 -19.17 10.08 -16.28
CA ASP A 258 -18.98 11.15 -15.31
C ASP A 258 -17.63 11.03 -14.59
N GLU A 259 -17.01 12.15 -14.28
CA GLU A 259 -15.77 12.16 -13.51
C GLU A 259 -16.01 11.86 -12.02
N LEU A 260 -15.10 11.08 -11.44
CA LEU A 260 -15.10 10.72 -10.02
C LEU A 260 -13.78 11.11 -9.39
N ASN A 261 -13.82 11.91 -8.32
CA ASN A 261 -12.63 12.26 -7.55
C ASN A 261 -12.26 11.12 -6.59
N PHE A 262 -10.97 10.94 -6.34
CA PHE A 262 -10.48 10.02 -5.31
C PHE A 262 -9.61 10.76 -4.30
N VAL A 263 -9.87 10.55 -3.02
CA VAL A 263 -9.11 11.11 -1.91
C VAL A 263 -8.37 10.01 -1.21
N VAL A 264 -7.05 10.04 -1.25
CA VAL A 264 -6.20 8.91 -0.90
C VAL A 264 -5.29 9.26 0.27
N PRO A 265 -5.41 8.56 1.42
CA PRO A 265 -4.45 8.71 2.51
C PRO A 265 -3.09 8.20 2.04
N THR A 266 -2.11 9.10 1.92
CA THR A 266 -0.91 8.84 1.14
C THR A 266 0.36 8.86 2.00
N GLY A 267 1.10 7.74 1.94
CA GLY A 267 2.47 7.63 2.43
C GLY A 267 3.45 7.41 1.27
N ASN A 268 3.74 6.15 0.92
CA ASN A 268 4.70 5.79 -0.14
C ASN A 268 4.22 6.03 -1.58
N PHE A 269 3.15 6.76 -1.77
CA PHE A 269 2.57 7.17 -3.07
C PHE A 269 2.09 6.01 -3.97
N GLY A 270 2.14 4.77 -3.51
CA GLY A 270 1.77 3.60 -4.33
C GLY A 270 0.29 3.57 -4.67
N ASP A 271 -0.55 3.78 -3.68
CA ASP A 271 -2.01 3.75 -3.79
C ASP A 271 -2.50 4.85 -4.76
N ILE A 272 -2.22 6.12 -4.47
CA ILE A 272 -2.65 7.24 -5.32
C ILE A 272 -2.05 7.18 -6.73
N LEU A 273 -0.84 6.64 -6.89
CA LEU A 273 -0.23 6.40 -8.20
C LEU A 273 -1.00 5.34 -8.99
N ALA A 274 -1.54 4.32 -8.34
CA ALA A 274 -2.42 3.34 -9.00
C ALA A 274 -3.69 4.01 -9.54
N GLY A 275 -4.25 4.99 -8.82
CA GLY A 275 -5.33 5.85 -9.30
C GLY A 275 -4.93 6.70 -10.52
N TRP A 276 -3.70 7.21 -10.53
CA TRP A 276 -3.16 7.92 -11.67
C TRP A 276 -3.00 7.01 -12.89
N TYR A 277 -2.50 5.79 -12.71
CA TYR A 277 -2.45 4.80 -13.79
C TYR A 277 -3.86 4.48 -14.33
N ALA A 278 -4.84 4.29 -13.45
CA ALA A 278 -6.22 4.07 -13.87
C ALA A 278 -6.76 5.23 -14.73
N LYS A 279 -6.47 6.49 -14.33
CA LYS A 279 -6.81 7.68 -15.13
C LYS A 279 -6.15 7.66 -16.51
N GLN A 280 -4.84 7.36 -16.56
CA GLN A 280 -4.11 7.29 -17.83
C GLN A 280 -4.59 6.13 -18.73
N MET A 281 -5.18 5.09 -18.15
CA MET A 281 -5.82 3.99 -18.89
C MET A 281 -7.22 4.33 -19.39
N GLY A 282 -7.74 5.52 -19.12
CA GLY A 282 -9.05 5.99 -19.60
C GLY A 282 -10.19 5.92 -18.58
N LEU A 283 -9.91 5.59 -17.30
CA LEU A 283 -10.93 5.72 -16.25
C LEU A 283 -11.29 7.20 -16.06
N PRO A 284 -12.58 7.59 -16.03
CA PRO A 284 -12.98 8.98 -15.82
C PRO A 284 -12.73 9.42 -14.35
N VAL A 285 -11.47 9.71 -14.07
CA VAL A 285 -11.04 10.25 -12.78
C VAL A 285 -10.91 11.76 -12.90
N GLY A 286 -11.57 12.50 -12.03
CA GLY A 286 -11.40 13.94 -11.90
C GLY A 286 -10.07 14.27 -11.24
N LYS A 287 -10.09 14.62 -9.95
CA LYS A 287 -8.90 14.88 -9.15
C LYS A 287 -8.51 13.66 -8.30
N LEU A 288 -7.20 13.50 -8.13
CA LEU A 288 -6.58 12.65 -7.14
C LEU A 288 -6.09 13.53 -5.99
N VAL A 289 -6.79 13.50 -4.87
CA VAL A 289 -6.48 14.32 -3.71
C VAL A 289 -5.54 13.55 -2.78
N CYS A 290 -4.29 13.98 -2.72
CA CYS A 290 -3.25 13.41 -1.87
C CYS A 290 -3.43 13.94 -0.44
N ALA A 291 -3.89 13.08 0.44
CA ALA A 291 -4.08 13.42 1.84
C ALA A 291 -2.88 12.98 2.68
N SER A 292 -2.24 13.93 3.36
CA SER A 292 -1.09 13.73 4.26
C SER A 292 -1.51 13.89 5.72
N ASN A 293 -0.77 13.26 6.63
CA ASN A 293 -0.82 13.62 8.04
C ASN A 293 0.16 14.78 8.34
N ALA A 294 0.58 14.96 9.60
CA ALA A 294 1.53 16.01 9.97
C ALA A 294 2.90 15.90 9.23
N ASN A 295 3.22 14.73 8.67
CA ASN A 295 4.37 14.53 7.78
C ASN A 295 3.96 14.91 6.33
N ASN A 296 3.68 16.17 6.08
CA ASN A 296 3.01 16.68 4.89
C ASN A 296 3.94 16.99 3.69
N VAL A 297 5.06 16.28 3.56
CA VAL A 297 6.05 16.49 2.49
C VAL A 297 5.44 16.42 1.08
N LEU A 298 4.48 15.52 0.87
CA LEU A 298 3.78 15.37 -0.41
C LEU A 298 2.84 16.54 -0.70
N THR A 299 2.12 17.04 0.31
CA THR A 299 1.26 18.22 0.19
C THR A 299 2.08 19.42 -0.25
N ASP A 300 3.20 19.69 0.43
CA ASP A 300 4.08 20.80 0.07
C ASP A 300 4.66 20.62 -1.32
N PHE A 301 5.08 19.41 -1.69
CA PHE A 301 5.59 19.10 -3.03
C PHE A 301 4.54 19.38 -4.12
N ILE A 302 3.31 18.93 -3.95
CA ILE A 302 2.22 19.15 -4.94
C ILE A 302 1.94 20.66 -5.11
N HIS A 303 2.05 21.43 -4.05
CA HIS A 303 1.80 22.88 -4.10
C HIS A 303 2.98 23.69 -4.65
N THR A 304 4.22 23.26 -4.38
CA THR A 304 5.40 24.12 -4.62
C THR A 304 6.37 23.56 -5.65
N GLY A 305 6.23 22.30 -6.05
CA GLY A 305 7.21 21.58 -6.86
C GLY A 305 8.52 21.25 -6.13
N THR A 306 8.64 21.60 -4.84
CA THR A 306 9.83 21.31 -4.04
C THR A 306 9.57 20.16 -3.09
N TYR A 307 10.30 19.07 -3.26
CA TYR A 307 10.33 17.96 -2.33
C TYR A 307 11.47 18.15 -1.34
N ASP A 308 11.16 18.30 -0.04
CA ASP A 308 12.15 18.53 1.00
C ASP A 308 11.91 17.62 2.20
N LYS A 309 12.82 16.66 2.42
CA LYS A 309 12.80 15.74 3.57
C LYS A 309 13.52 16.31 4.81
N ASN A 310 14.20 17.46 4.70
CA ASN A 310 14.92 18.11 5.79
C ASN A 310 13.96 18.83 6.74
N ARG A 311 13.12 18.07 7.40
CA ARG A 311 12.08 18.53 8.33
C ARG A 311 11.94 17.58 9.51
N PRO A 312 11.34 18.00 10.62
CA PRO A 312 11.03 17.10 11.73
C PRO A 312 10.17 15.92 11.30
N PHE A 313 10.49 14.74 11.81
CA PHE A 313 9.61 13.57 11.69
C PHE A 313 8.61 13.57 12.84
N HIS A 314 7.34 13.36 12.53
CA HIS A 314 6.25 13.29 13.49
C HIS A 314 5.72 11.86 13.58
N THR A 315 5.67 11.31 14.79
CA THR A 315 4.91 10.09 15.07
C THR A 315 3.46 10.47 15.30
N THR A 316 2.56 9.98 14.46
CA THR A 316 1.15 10.40 14.43
C THR A 316 0.17 9.26 14.75
N ALA A 317 -1.12 9.60 14.84
CA ALA A 317 -2.20 8.65 14.97
C ALA A 317 -2.42 7.78 13.71
N SER A 318 -1.82 8.14 12.57
CA SER A 318 -1.93 7.43 11.28
C SER A 318 -0.56 6.91 10.79
N PRO A 319 0.04 5.93 11.48
CA PRO A 319 1.46 5.56 11.36
C PRO A 319 1.85 5.04 9.96
N SER A 320 0.93 4.51 9.16
CA SER A 320 1.25 4.07 7.79
C SER A 320 1.58 5.22 6.83
N MET A 321 1.30 6.46 7.24
CA MET A 321 1.59 7.70 6.52
C MET A 321 2.78 8.46 7.11
N ASP A 322 3.40 7.96 8.20
CA ASP A 322 4.57 8.57 8.83
C ASP A 322 5.81 8.31 7.97
N ILE A 323 6.03 9.14 6.98
CA ILE A 323 7.17 9.07 6.06
C ILE A 323 7.71 10.45 5.72
N LEU A 324 9.01 10.52 5.44
CA LEU A 324 9.66 11.70 4.84
C LEU A 324 10.20 11.41 3.43
N VAL A 325 10.24 10.14 3.02
CA VAL A 325 10.62 9.74 1.65
C VAL A 325 9.53 8.87 1.06
N SER A 326 8.86 9.40 0.05
CA SER A 326 7.76 8.74 -0.66
C SER A 326 8.29 8.04 -1.90
N SER A 327 8.46 6.72 -1.82
CA SER A 327 9.25 5.96 -2.80
C SER A 327 8.63 5.89 -4.19
N ASN A 328 7.30 5.81 -4.33
CA ASN A 328 6.67 5.66 -5.66
C ASN A 328 6.44 6.99 -6.40
N LEU A 329 6.69 8.13 -5.76
CA LEU A 329 6.63 9.43 -6.44
C LEU A 329 7.58 9.48 -7.65
N GLU A 330 8.71 8.79 -7.56
CA GLU A 330 9.68 8.64 -8.65
C GLU A 330 9.04 8.12 -9.95
N ARG A 331 8.09 7.17 -9.85
CA ARG A 331 7.37 6.65 -11.02
C ARG A 331 6.49 7.72 -11.68
N LEU A 332 5.81 8.55 -10.88
CA LEU A 332 5.03 9.67 -11.40
C LEU A 332 5.93 10.67 -12.12
N LEU A 333 7.05 11.06 -11.50
CA LEU A 333 7.99 12.00 -12.10
C LEU A 333 8.48 11.50 -13.46
N TYR A 334 8.92 10.24 -13.54
CA TYR A 334 9.36 9.61 -14.78
C TYR A 334 8.24 9.63 -15.84
N SER A 335 7.04 9.24 -15.47
CA SER A 335 5.91 9.16 -16.40
C SER A 335 5.49 10.53 -16.95
N LEU A 336 5.68 11.61 -16.19
CA LEU A 336 5.32 12.97 -16.60
C LEU A 336 6.44 13.70 -17.35
N CYS A 337 7.71 13.50 -17.00
CA CYS A 337 8.84 14.15 -17.66
C CYS A 337 9.39 13.32 -18.86
N GLY A 338 9.24 12.00 -18.84
CA GLY A 338 9.73 11.10 -19.89
C GLY A 338 11.27 11.00 -19.96
N SER A 339 11.98 11.36 -18.87
CA SER A 339 13.45 11.43 -18.83
C SER A 339 14.01 10.69 -17.62
N ASP A 340 14.72 9.61 -17.87
CA ASP A 340 15.45 8.85 -16.86
C ASP A 340 16.59 9.66 -16.23
N THR A 341 17.29 10.44 -17.04
CA THR A 341 18.39 11.32 -16.60
C THR A 341 17.89 12.41 -15.64
N GLU A 342 16.74 13.01 -15.94
CA GLU A 342 16.12 14.03 -15.07
C GLU A 342 15.71 13.42 -13.73
N VAL A 343 15.06 12.27 -13.76
CA VAL A 343 14.64 11.54 -12.53
C VAL A 343 15.85 11.07 -11.72
N ALA A 344 16.89 10.53 -12.38
CA ALA A 344 18.14 10.17 -11.71
C ALA A 344 18.77 11.38 -11.00
N GLY A 345 18.72 12.57 -11.64
CA GLY A 345 19.18 13.83 -11.05
C GLY A 345 18.37 14.24 -9.82
N TYR A 346 17.04 14.15 -9.85
CA TYR A 346 16.20 14.41 -8.66
C TYR A 346 16.49 13.44 -7.51
N MET A 347 16.67 12.15 -7.80
CA MET A 347 16.96 11.14 -6.78
C MET A 347 18.37 11.31 -6.21
N GLN A 348 19.32 11.78 -7.00
CA GLN A 348 20.66 12.15 -6.50
C GLN A 348 20.59 13.36 -5.57
N GLN A 349 19.89 14.43 -5.95
CA GLN A 349 19.70 15.61 -5.10
C GLN A 349 19.00 15.24 -3.78
N LEU A 350 17.96 14.40 -3.84
CA LEU A 350 17.27 13.93 -2.64
C LEU A 350 18.19 13.16 -1.69
N ARG A 351 19.11 12.36 -2.23
CA ARG A 351 20.08 11.59 -1.45
C ARG A 351 21.12 12.49 -0.82
N GLU A 352 21.70 13.43 -1.59
CA GLU A 352 22.85 14.24 -1.20
C GLU A 352 22.45 15.50 -0.41
N GLN A 353 21.35 16.15 -0.81
CA GLN A 353 20.91 17.44 -0.26
C GLN A 353 19.63 17.33 0.57
N GLY A 354 18.95 16.18 0.51
CA GLY A 354 17.65 15.97 1.18
C GLY A 354 16.46 16.65 0.48
N ARG A 355 16.69 17.30 -0.67
CA ARG A 355 15.63 18.00 -1.42
C ARG A 355 15.92 18.07 -2.91
N TYR A 356 14.87 18.28 -3.71
CA TYR A 356 14.92 18.65 -5.11
C TYR A 356 13.73 19.55 -5.46
N THR A 357 13.81 20.26 -6.57
CA THR A 357 12.71 21.07 -7.11
C THR A 357 12.50 20.69 -8.58
N VAL A 358 11.27 20.42 -8.98
CA VAL A 358 10.90 20.14 -10.35
C VAL A 358 10.70 21.45 -11.13
N SER A 359 10.72 21.37 -12.46
CA SER A 359 10.43 22.54 -13.31
C SER A 359 8.97 23.00 -13.18
N ASP A 360 8.70 24.28 -13.45
CA ASP A 360 7.33 24.82 -13.46
C ASP A 360 6.42 24.05 -14.43
N ALA A 361 6.97 23.60 -15.57
CA ALA A 361 6.24 22.80 -16.55
C ALA A 361 5.84 21.42 -15.98
N LEU A 362 6.71 20.78 -15.20
CA LEU A 362 6.39 19.50 -14.56
C LEU A 362 5.41 19.71 -13.42
N LEU A 363 5.56 20.78 -12.63
CA LEU A 363 4.60 21.14 -11.58
C LEU A 363 3.20 21.39 -12.15
N ALA A 364 3.08 22.08 -13.28
CA ALA A 364 1.80 22.28 -13.95
C ALA A 364 1.12 20.95 -14.31
N LYS A 365 1.85 20.00 -14.91
CA LYS A 365 1.32 18.65 -15.20
C LYS A 365 0.88 17.90 -13.95
N ILE A 366 1.61 18.02 -12.84
CA ILE A 366 1.21 17.42 -11.55
C ILE A 366 -0.12 18.03 -11.09
N SER A 367 -0.22 19.36 -11.10
CA SER A 367 -1.39 20.12 -10.63
C SER A 367 -2.65 19.91 -11.48
N GLU A 368 -2.52 19.48 -12.74
CA GLU A 368 -3.68 19.11 -13.58
C GLU A 368 -4.47 17.93 -12.98
N THR A 369 -3.78 16.99 -12.35
CA THR A 369 -4.40 15.76 -11.82
C THR A 369 -4.47 15.75 -10.30
N PHE A 370 -3.42 16.23 -9.64
CA PHE A 370 -3.28 16.11 -8.19
C PHE A 370 -3.66 17.40 -7.47
N ALA A 371 -4.30 17.23 -6.30
CA ALA A 371 -4.41 18.24 -5.27
C ALA A 371 -3.79 17.68 -3.98
N GLY A 372 -3.34 18.54 -3.07
CA GLY A 372 -2.74 18.14 -1.81
C GLY A 372 -3.39 18.81 -0.61
N GLY A 373 -3.50 18.10 0.50
CA GLY A 373 -3.95 18.63 1.78
C GLY A 373 -3.40 17.81 2.94
N PHE A 374 -3.49 18.31 4.16
CA PHE A 374 -3.02 17.58 5.33
C PHE A 374 -3.94 17.75 6.54
N CYS A 375 -3.82 16.84 7.49
CA CYS A 375 -4.64 16.77 8.69
C CYS A 375 -3.74 16.40 9.89
N ASN A 376 -3.88 17.10 11.01
CA ASN A 376 -3.18 16.75 12.24
C ASN A 376 -4.01 15.77 13.12
N ASP A 377 -3.42 15.27 14.21
CA ASP A 377 -4.06 14.27 15.07
C ASP A 377 -5.33 14.78 15.78
N ILE A 378 -5.44 16.07 16.05
CA ILE A 378 -6.64 16.66 16.66
C ILE A 378 -7.77 16.61 15.64
N GLN A 379 -7.53 17.12 14.44
CA GLN A 379 -8.48 17.12 13.32
C GLN A 379 -8.88 15.69 12.93
N THR A 380 -7.91 14.75 12.96
CA THR A 380 -8.17 13.32 12.71
C THR A 380 -9.21 12.77 13.70
N ARG A 381 -9.02 12.98 15.01
CA ARG A 381 -9.99 12.53 16.02
C ARG A 381 -11.35 13.23 15.91
N GLU A 382 -11.36 14.52 15.65
CA GLU A 382 -12.60 15.27 15.41
C GLU A 382 -13.39 14.72 14.22
N LYS A 383 -12.67 14.34 13.13
CA LYS A 383 -13.28 13.77 11.93
C LYS A 383 -13.85 12.38 12.17
N ILE A 384 -13.16 11.52 12.93
CA ILE A 384 -13.71 10.23 13.39
C ILE A 384 -15.00 10.45 14.16
N GLY A 385 -14.99 11.39 15.11
CA GLY A 385 -16.18 11.72 15.92
C GLY A 385 -17.35 12.24 15.08
N ARG A 386 -17.08 13.06 14.04
CA ARG A 386 -18.12 13.55 13.13
C ARG A 386 -18.72 12.42 12.30
N ALA A 387 -17.89 11.58 11.68
CA ALA A 387 -18.37 10.45 10.89
C ALA A 387 -19.27 9.52 11.71
N TRP A 388 -18.90 9.26 12.97
CA TRP A 388 -19.69 8.44 13.88
C TRP A 388 -21.01 9.12 14.30
N ARG A 389 -20.99 10.39 14.67
CA ARG A 389 -22.21 11.09 15.14
C ARG A 389 -23.22 11.32 14.02
N ASP A 390 -22.72 11.76 12.85
CA ASP A 390 -23.57 12.24 11.77
C ASP A 390 -24.08 11.10 10.90
N HIS A 391 -23.27 10.03 10.72
CA HIS A 391 -23.57 8.93 9.79
C HIS A 391 -23.60 7.54 10.44
N ARG A 392 -23.25 7.41 11.72
CA ARG A 392 -23.04 6.10 12.38
C ARG A 392 -22.03 5.22 11.63
N TYR A 393 -21.10 5.86 10.97
CA TYR A 393 -20.07 5.19 10.20
C TYR A 393 -18.70 5.32 10.91
N LEU A 394 -18.08 4.16 11.18
CA LEU A 394 -16.83 4.11 11.91
C LEU A 394 -15.66 4.08 10.92
N ILE A 395 -14.72 5.00 11.08
CA ILE A 395 -13.52 5.11 10.23
C ILE A 395 -12.23 5.02 11.04
N ASP A 396 -11.17 4.51 10.41
CA ASP A 396 -9.84 4.51 10.98
C ASP A 396 -9.15 5.89 10.84
N THR A 397 -8.00 6.03 11.46
CA THR A 397 -7.25 7.28 11.50
C THR A 397 -6.77 7.75 10.12
N HIS A 398 -6.38 6.84 9.23
CA HIS A 398 -5.92 7.17 7.87
C HIS A 398 -7.10 7.64 7.00
N THR A 399 -8.22 6.94 7.07
CA THR A 399 -9.47 7.32 6.40
C THR A 399 -9.94 8.68 6.90
N ALA A 400 -9.81 8.95 8.20
CA ALA A 400 -10.19 10.24 8.79
C ALA A 400 -9.35 11.40 8.26
N VAL A 401 -8.04 11.18 8.07
CA VAL A 401 -7.16 12.17 7.41
C VAL A 401 -7.67 12.49 6.00
N ALA A 402 -7.93 11.46 5.19
CA ALA A 402 -8.40 11.66 3.83
C ALA A 402 -9.78 12.34 3.78
N TYR A 403 -10.70 11.94 4.67
CA TYR A 403 -12.02 12.54 4.74
C TYR A 403 -11.99 14.01 5.24
N HIS A 404 -11.07 14.36 6.13
CA HIS A 404 -10.84 15.75 6.51
C HIS A 404 -10.32 16.58 5.33
N VAL A 405 -9.34 16.04 4.61
CA VAL A 405 -8.75 16.70 3.43
C VAL A 405 -9.78 16.89 2.32
N LEU A 406 -10.74 15.99 2.15
CA LEU A 406 -11.86 16.18 1.21
C LEU A 406 -12.70 17.41 1.57
N ASP A 407 -13.06 17.61 2.86
CA ASP A 407 -13.80 18.77 3.29
C ASP A 407 -13.04 20.07 2.99
N GLU A 408 -11.74 20.10 3.31
CA GLU A 408 -10.88 21.24 3.05
C GLU A 408 -10.74 21.52 1.54
N TYR A 409 -10.49 20.49 0.73
CA TYR A 409 -10.42 20.60 -0.71
C TYR A 409 -11.70 21.21 -1.31
N ARG A 410 -12.87 20.69 -0.93
CA ARG A 410 -14.16 21.22 -1.39
C ARG A 410 -14.39 22.65 -0.95
N ARG A 411 -14.01 22.98 0.27
CA ARG A 411 -14.13 24.34 0.81
C ARG A 411 -13.25 25.34 0.05
N GLU A 412 -12.04 24.94 -0.33
CA GLU A 412 -11.05 25.81 -0.99
C GLU A 412 -11.31 25.99 -2.48
N THR A 413 -11.73 24.91 -3.15
CA THR A 413 -11.91 24.92 -4.61
C THR A 413 -13.35 25.15 -5.06
N GLY A 414 -14.33 24.90 -4.21
CA GLY A 414 -15.74 24.86 -4.60
C GLY A 414 -16.13 23.64 -5.44
N ASP A 415 -15.23 22.65 -5.59
CA ASP A 415 -15.50 21.43 -6.35
C ASP A 415 -16.56 20.58 -5.64
N ALA A 416 -17.71 20.41 -6.28
CA ALA A 416 -18.84 19.61 -5.80
C ALA A 416 -18.94 18.23 -6.46
N ALA A 417 -17.94 17.83 -7.27
CA ALA A 417 -17.95 16.54 -7.92
C ALA A 417 -18.00 15.40 -6.90
N PRO A 418 -18.66 14.27 -7.26
CA PRO A 418 -18.67 13.07 -6.44
C PRO A 418 -17.23 12.61 -6.13
N ALA A 419 -17.00 12.16 -4.90
CA ALA A 419 -15.69 11.75 -4.43
C ALA A 419 -15.74 10.45 -3.66
N VAL A 420 -14.73 9.61 -3.89
CA VAL A 420 -14.48 8.39 -3.14
C VAL A 420 -13.29 8.62 -2.21
N VAL A 421 -13.51 8.45 -0.92
CA VAL A 421 -12.43 8.42 0.08
C VAL A 421 -11.94 6.98 0.18
N VAL A 422 -10.65 6.77 -0.04
CA VAL A 422 -10.05 5.43 0.05
C VAL A 422 -9.85 5.08 1.52
N SER A 423 -10.59 4.07 2.00
CA SER A 423 -10.54 3.56 3.38
C SER A 423 -9.56 2.41 3.48
N THR A 424 -8.38 2.69 4.04
CA THR A 424 -7.20 1.82 3.91
C THR A 424 -7.01 0.83 5.05
N ALA A 425 -7.72 0.97 6.15
CA ALA A 425 -7.62 0.06 7.30
C ALA A 425 -8.93 -0.03 8.08
N SER A 426 -9.14 -1.17 8.75
CA SER A 426 -10.23 -1.31 9.70
C SER A 426 -10.03 -0.40 10.92
N PRO A 427 -11.07 0.31 11.39
CA PRO A 427 -11.02 1.12 12.60
C PRO A 427 -10.57 0.34 13.84
N PHE A 428 -10.80 -0.95 13.87
CA PHE A 428 -10.40 -1.85 14.96
C PHE A 428 -8.89 -2.09 15.06
N LYS A 429 -8.10 -1.63 14.12
CA LYS A 429 -6.62 -1.64 14.23
C LYS A 429 -6.07 -0.47 15.04
N PHE A 430 -6.85 0.59 15.19
CA PHE A 430 -6.48 1.86 15.83
C PHE A 430 -7.49 2.25 16.89
N CYS A 431 -7.95 1.25 17.67
CA CYS A 431 -9.05 1.37 18.65
C CYS A 431 -8.85 2.49 19.64
N ASP A 432 -7.63 2.75 20.10
CA ASP A 432 -7.33 3.82 21.06
C ASP A 432 -7.67 5.21 20.50
N GLN A 433 -7.29 5.49 19.24
CA GLN A 433 -7.59 6.76 18.60
C GLN A 433 -9.05 6.86 18.19
N VAL A 434 -9.63 5.75 17.74
CA VAL A 434 -11.04 5.71 17.33
C VAL A 434 -11.95 5.93 18.54
N LEU A 435 -11.70 5.25 19.67
CA LEU A 435 -12.43 5.46 20.93
C LEU A 435 -12.36 6.94 21.36
N ARG A 436 -11.15 7.52 21.41
CA ARG A 436 -10.98 8.96 21.74
C ARG A 436 -11.76 9.87 20.78
N GLY A 437 -11.78 9.53 19.48
CA GLY A 437 -12.52 10.30 18.47
C GLY A 437 -14.03 10.27 18.68
N ILE A 438 -14.61 9.12 19.02
CA ILE A 438 -16.06 8.99 19.28
C ILE A 438 -16.48 9.44 20.69
N GLY A 439 -15.53 9.87 21.52
CA GLY A 439 -15.78 10.33 22.90
C GLY A 439 -15.76 9.20 23.94
N GLY A 440 -15.27 8.03 23.57
CA GLY A 440 -15.12 6.88 24.45
C GLY A 440 -13.81 6.89 25.26
N THR A 441 -13.68 5.91 26.14
CA THR A 441 -12.54 5.76 27.05
C THR A 441 -11.50 4.80 26.46
N ALA A 442 -10.25 5.26 26.32
CA ALA A 442 -9.12 4.49 25.76
C ALA A 442 -8.02 4.25 26.83
N ASP A 443 -8.42 3.83 28.03
CA ASP A 443 -7.51 3.54 29.16
C ASP A 443 -7.14 2.05 29.29
N ALA A 444 -7.47 1.24 28.28
CA ALA A 444 -7.09 -0.16 28.16
C ALA A 444 -5.95 -0.35 27.17
N PHE A 445 -5.51 -1.59 26.98
CA PHE A 445 -4.39 -1.94 26.12
C PHE A 445 -4.69 -3.16 25.23
N GLY A 446 -4.22 -3.12 23.98
CA GLY A 446 -4.30 -4.24 23.06
C GLY A 446 -5.74 -4.72 22.77
N PRO A 447 -6.00 -6.04 22.81
CA PRO A 447 -7.32 -6.61 22.49
C PRO A 447 -8.48 -6.15 23.37
N GLU A 448 -8.21 -5.64 24.57
CA GLU A 448 -9.26 -5.05 25.41
C GLU A 448 -9.87 -3.79 24.78
N LEU A 449 -9.07 -3.01 24.05
CA LEU A 449 -9.59 -1.85 23.30
C LEU A 449 -10.54 -2.29 22.17
N ILE A 450 -10.30 -3.45 21.54
CA ILE A 450 -11.20 -4.02 20.53
C ILE A 450 -12.57 -4.32 21.19
N ARG A 451 -12.57 -5.02 22.33
CA ARG A 451 -13.80 -5.33 23.07
C ARG A 451 -14.57 -4.07 23.48
N ARG A 452 -13.87 -3.04 23.93
CA ARG A 452 -14.49 -1.75 24.27
C ARG A 452 -15.11 -1.06 23.06
N LEU A 453 -14.39 -1.00 21.96
CA LEU A 453 -14.89 -0.37 20.75
C LEU A 453 -16.15 -1.11 20.24
N THR A 454 -16.13 -2.44 20.23
CA THR A 454 -17.33 -3.26 19.94
C THR A 454 -18.48 -2.92 20.89
N CYS A 455 -18.22 -2.85 22.20
CA CYS A 455 -19.25 -2.57 23.21
C CYS A 455 -19.85 -1.16 23.04
N GLU A 456 -19.03 -0.14 22.79
CA GLU A 456 -19.49 1.24 22.67
C GLU A 456 -20.22 1.51 21.34
N THR A 457 -19.79 0.86 20.25
CA THR A 457 -20.34 1.10 18.92
C THR A 457 -21.43 0.11 18.52
N GLN A 458 -21.47 -1.08 19.13
CA GLN A 458 -22.27 -2.24 18.75
C GLN A 458 -21.94 -2.74 17.31
N ILE A 459 -20.70 -2.45 16.85
CA ILE A 459 -20.15 -2.98 15.61
C ILE A 459 -19.18 -4.11 15.96
N ASP A 460 -19.34 -5.25 15.32
CA ASP A 460 -18.46 -6.40 15.52
C ASP A 460 -17.07 -6.14 14.92
N ALA A 461 -16.04 -6.51 15.67
CA ALA A 461 -14.68 -6.48 15.14
C ALA A 461 -14.50 -7.53 14.05
N PRO A 462 -13.73 -7.25 12.98
CA PRO A 462 -13.39 -8.24 11.97
C PRO A 462 -12.78 -9.50 12.59
N ALA A 463 -13.19 -10.69 12.10
CA ALA A 463 -12.76 -11.98 12.63
C ALA A 463 -11.22 -12.13 12.75
N PRO A 464 -10.37 -11.60 11.84
CA PRO A 464 -8.93 -11.67 11.99
C PRO A 464 -8.38 -10.93 13.22
N LEU A 465 -9.11 -9.94 13.76
CA LEU A 465 -8.71 -9.14 14.93
C LEU A 465 -9.28 -9.68 16.24
N THR A 466 -10.22 -10.62 16.20
CA THR A 466 -10.79 -11.20 17.40
C THR A 466 -9.88 -12.29 17.98
N GLY A 467 -9.86 -12.41 19.34
CA GLY A 467 -9.12 -13.46 20.02
C GLY A 467 -7.61 -13.46 19.83
N LEU A 468 -7.01 -12.32 19.49
CA LEU A 468 -5.55 -12.19 19.31
C LEU A 468 -4.77 -12.53 20.59
N ASP A 469 -5.31 -12.21 21.74
CA ASP A 469 -4.76 -12.50 23.08
C ASP A 469 -4.79 -13.99 23.44
N ALA A 470 -5.67 -14.77 22.82
CA ALA A 470 -5.75 -16.21 23.01
C ALA A 470 -4.86 -17.02 22.08
N ARG A 471 -4.28 -16.39 21.05
CA ARG A 471 -3.41 -17.07 20.09
C ARG A 471 -2.01 -17.27 20.66
N PRO A 472 -1.36 -18.41 20.44
CA PRO A 472 0.00 -18.63 20.93
C PRO A 472 0.99 -17.67 20.25
N VAL A 473 1.78 -16.98 21.08
CA VAL A 473 2.92 -16.18 20.59
C VAL A 473 4.01 -17.13 20.11
N ARG A 474 4.29 -17.13 18.82
CA ARG A 474 5.30 -17.97 18.20
C ARG A 474 6.67 -17.31 18.12
N PHE A 475 6.69 -15.98 18.00
CA PHE A 475 7.87 -15.18 17.75
C PHE A 475 8.06 -14.12 18.83
N GLY A 476 8.90 -14.39 19.80
CA GLY A 476 9.19 -13.48 20.93
C GLY A 476 10.62 -12.87 20.87
N GLY A 477 11.37 -13.14 19.81
CA GLY A 477 12.76 -12.70 19.67
C GLY A 477 12.90 -11.19 19.49
N CYS A 478 13.94 -10.61 20.10
CA CYS A 478 14.35 -9.23 19.91
C CYS A 478 15.87 -9.19 19.73
N VAL A 479 16.34 -8.57 18.67
CA VAL A 479 17.74 -8.51 18.28
C VAL A 479 18.22 -7.07 18.14
N ASP A 480 19.52 -6.85 18.23
CA ASP A 480 20.12 -5.58 17.83
C ASP A 480 20.29 -5.52 16.31
N GLN A 481 20.37 -4.32 15.75
CA GLN A 481 20.54 -4.14 14.29
C GLN A 481 21.72 -4.94 13.75
N SER A 482 22.84 -5.00 14.49
CA SER A 482 24.04 -5.77 14.12
C SER A 482 23.83 -7.29 14.06
N GLN A 483 22.78 -7.81 14.66
CA GLN A 483 22.45 -9.24 14.69
C GLN A 483 21.45 -9.66 13.60
N MET A 484 20.87 -8.69 12.87
CA MET A 484 19.83 -8.98 11.88
C MET A 484 20.32 -9.92 10.78
N LEU A 485 21.55 -9.72 10.25
CA LEU A 485 22.13 -10.58 9.22
C LEU A 485 22.25 -12.04 9.74
N HIS A 486 22.74 -12.19 10.97
CA HIS A 486 22.84 -13.53 11.59
C HIS A 486 21.45 -14.18 11.75
N THR A 487 20.43 -13.40 12.10
CA THR A 487 19.04 -13.89 12.21
C THR A 487 18.53 -14.43 10.86
N VAL A 488 18.84 -13.74 9.75
CA VAL A 488 18.50 -14.22 8.39
C VAL A 488 19.26 -15.51 8.09
N ASP A 489 20.55 -15.57 8.38
CA ASP A 489 21.39 -16.73 8.13
C ASP A 489 20.88 -17.98 8.87
N GLU A 490 20.55 -17.85 10.15
CA GLU A 490 19.99 -18.94 10.96
C GLU A 490 18.63 -19.42 10.43
N PHE A 491 17.78 -18.49 9.99
CA PHE A 491 16.46 -18.83 9.44
C PHE A 491 16.55 -19.59 8.11
N LEU A 492 17.64 -19.42 7.35
CA LEU A 492 17.85 -20.06 6.04
C LEU A 492 18.69 -21.35 6.11
N LYS A 493 19.17 -21.76 7.26
CA LYS A 493 19.74 -23.10 7.48
C LYS A 493 18.66 -24.16 7.41
#